data_7277a3a626784c5e044db58d38e04d72
#
_entry.id   7277a3a626784c5e044db58d38e04d72
#
_cell.length_a   1.000
_cell.length_b   1.000
_cell.length_c   1.000
_cell.angle_alpha   90.00
_cell.angle_beta   90.00
_cell.angle_gamma   90.00
#
_symmetry.space_group_name_H-M   'P 1'
#
loop_
_entity.id
_entity.type
_entity.pdbx_description
1 polymer ?
#
loop_
_entity_poly.entity_id
_entity_poly.type
_entity_poly.pdbx_seq_one_letter_code
_entity_poly.pdbx_strand_id
1 'polypeptide(L)'
;MKLSLRRKFKGPKYTIGDLSIDGTFFCNTIEDVIRELPDSCPNTSRWIPCKCKEKVYARTAIPTGTYKLTLEYSPKFKRKMPYLHGVPHFLGILIHWGNTEDDSGGCIIVGENSVKGKVINSRATFKKLYALLEKEKDITIEIY
;
A
#
# COMPACT_ATOMS: atom_id res chain seq x y z
N MET A 1 -13.05 5.01 -10.46
CA MET A 1 -11.75 5.68 -10.17
C MET A 1 -10.63 4.67 -10.26
N LYS A 2 -9.57 5.01 -10.95
CA LYS A 2 -8.38 4.18 -11.05
C LYS A 2 -7.19 4.89 -10.41
N LEU A 3 -6.59 4.26 -9.40
CA LEU A 3 -5.33 4.69 -8.82
C LEU A 3 -4.20 3.94 -9.52
N SER A 4 -3.08 4.61 -9.74
CA SER A 4 -1.88 4.00 -10.32
C SER A 4 -0.70 4.33 -9.43
N LEU A 5 -0.05 3.31 -8.90
CA LEU A 5 1.14 3.44 -8.08
C LEU A 5 2.35 2.97 -8.88
N ARG A 6 3.15 3.92 -9.34
CA ARG A 6 4.41 3.64 -10.03
C ARG A 6 5.55 3.65 -9.02
N ARG A 7 6.15 2.50 -8.81
CA ARG A 7 7.32 2.38 -7.94
C ARG A 7 8.55 2.86 -8.69
N LYS A 8 9.06 4.03 -8.33
CA LYS A 8 10.16 4.68 -9.05
C LYS A 8 11.53 4.50 -8.39
N PHE A 9 11.59 4.30 -7.08
CA PHE A 9 12.83 4.00 -6.37
C PHE A 9 12.67 2.69 -5.61
N LYS A 10 13.45 1.70 -5.99
CA LYS A 10 13.42 0.34 -5.43
C LYS A 10 14.73 0.11 -4.68
N GLY A 11 14.76 0.56 -3.43
CA GLY A 11 15.96 0.53 -2.62
C GLY A 11 16.10 -0.72 -1.75
N PRO A 12 17.24 -0.87 -1.03
CA PRO A 12 17.49 -2.02 -0.18
C PRO A 12 16.72 -2.01 1.13
N LYS A 13 16.11 -0.89 1.50
CA LYS A 13 15.38 -0.73 2.76
C LYS A 13 13.93 -0.31 2.56
N TYR A 14 13.63 0.43 1.50
CA TYR A 14 12.31 0.98 1.25
C TYR A 14 12.08 1.19 -0.24
N THR A 15 10.83 1.42 -0.60
CA THR A 15 10.40 1.69 -1.97
C THR A 15 9.64 3.01 -2.00
N ILE A 16 10.00 3.90 -2.93
CA ILE A 16 9.31 5.17 -3.14
C ILE A 16 8.52 5.09 -4.44
N GLY A 17 7.28 5.58 -4.41
CA GLY A 17 6.43 5.60 -5.58
C GLY A 17 5.69 6.90 -5.78
N ASP A 18 5.09 7.01 -6.96
CA ASP A 18 4.17 8.08 -7.32
C ASP A 18 2.77 7.50 -7.46
N LEU A 19 1.84 8.05 -6.71
CA LEU A 19 0.44 7.67 -6.77
C LEU A 19 -0.31 8.69 -7.62
N SER A 20 -0.98 8.21 -8.66
CA SER A 20 -1.82 9.03 -9.54
C SER A 20 -3.28 8.58 -9.43
N ILE A 21 -4.20 9.51 -9.67
CA ILE A 21 -5.63 9.26 -9.67
C ILE A 21 -6.15 9.63 -11.06
N ASP A 22 -6.71 8.64 -11.75
CA ASP A 22 -7.24 8.81 -13.11
C ASP A 22 -6.25 9.53 -14.03
N GLY A 23 -4.97 9.15 -13.93
CA GLY A 23 -3.89 9.67 -14.76
C GLY A 23 -3.21 10.94 -14.26
N THR A 24 -3.70 11.54 -13.19
CA THR A 24 -3.13 12.78 -12.64
C THR A 24 -2.34 12.48 -11.36
N PHE A 25 -1.10 12.94 -11.29
CA PHE A 25 -0.27 12.77 -10.10
C PHE A 25 -0.96 13.36 -8.86
N PHE A 26 -0.96 12.61 -7.78
CA PHE A 26 -1.59 13.01 -6.53
C PHE A 26 -0.57 13.18 -5.39
N CYS A 27 0.23 12.14 -5.11
CA CYS A 27 1.19 12.18 -4.00
C CYS A 27 2.30 11.15 -4.20
N ASN A 28 3.27 11.17 -3.27
CA ASN A 28 4.26 10.11 -3.18
C ASN A 28 3.80 9.01 -2.23
N THR A 29 4.49 7.87 -2.27
CA THR A 29 4.27 6.76 -1.36
C THR A 29 5.59 6.23 -0.85
N ILE A 30 5.56 5.60 0.33
CA ILE A 30 6.66 4.80 0.81
C ILE A 30 6.12 3.43 1.23
N GLU A 31 6.84 2.40 0.86
CA GLU A 31 6.56 1.00 1.16
C GLU A 31 7.84 0.32 1.62
N ASP A 32 7.68 -0.89 2.14
CA ASP A 32 8.81 -1.77 2.46
C ASP A 32 9.58 -2.15 1.19
N VAL A 33 10.66 -2.90 1.36
CA VAL A 33 11.48 -3.38 0.26
C VAL A 33 10.71 -4.38 -0.59
N ILE A 34 10.91 -4.31 -1.90
CA ILE A 34 10.34 -5.27 -2.85
C ILE A 34 11.15 -6.57 -2.78
N ARG A 35 10.46 -7.70 -2.59
CA ARG A 35 11.05 -9.04 -2.60
C ARG A 35 10.31 -9.88 -3.63
N GLU A 36 11.04 -10.75 -4.32
CA GLU A 36 10.41 -11.69 -5.22
C GLU A 36 9.70 -12.77 -4.40
N LEU A 37 8.40 -12.88 -4.58
CA LEU A 37 7.56 -13.85 -3.89
C LEU A 37 7.09 -14.91 -4.90
N PRO A 38 6.90 -16.17 -4.49
CA PRO A 38 6.36 -17.18 -5.40
C PRO A 38 4.94 -16.82 -5.84
N ASP A 39 4.52 -17.31 -7.01
CA ASP A 39 3.19 -17.00 -7.57
C ASP A 39 2.05 -17.44 -6.64
N SER A 40 2.28 -18.48 -5.85
CA SER A 40 1.30 -18.95 -4.88
C SER A 40 1.98 -19.28 -3.56
N CYS A 41 1.21 -19.26 -2.49
CA CYS A 41 1.69 -19.64 -1.18
C CYS A 41 0.83 -20.79 -0.63
N PRO A 42 1.29 -22.06 -0.77
CA PRO A 42 0.51 -23.22 -0.34
C PRO A 42 0.28 -23.25 1.17
N ASN A 43 1.07 -22.50 1.92
CA ASN A 43 0.98 -22.46 3.39
C ASN A 43 0.10 -21.32 3.90
N THR A 44 -0.54 -20.56 3.01
CA THR A 44 -1.42 -19.46 3.40
C THR A 44 -2.86 -19.92 3.41
N SER A 45 -3.51 -19.87 4.55
CA SER A 45 -4.94 -20.06 4.62
C SER A 45 -5.66 -18.76 4.23
N ARG A 46 -6.97 -18.86 3.96
CA ARG A 46 -7.80 -17.72 3.59
C ARG A 46 -7.75 -16.58 4.63
N TRP A 47 -7.47 -16.89 5.88
CA TRP A 47 -7.58 -15.98 7.01
C TRP A 47 -6.24 -15.64 7.67
N ILE A 48 -5.14 -16.23 7.20
CA ILE A 48 -3.82 -16.10 7.81
C ILE A 48 -2.83 -15.61 6.76
N PRO A 49 -2.01 -14.57 7.06
CA PRO A 49 -0.97 -14.11 6.14
C PRO A 49 0.01 -15.23 5.78
N CYS A 50 0.56 -15.15 4.59
CA CYS A 50 1.56 -16.09 4.08
C CYS A 50 2.81 -16.13 4.97
N LYS A 51 3.35 -17.33 5.17
CA LYS A 51 4.61 -17.55 5.90
C LYS A 51 5.69 -18.11 4.98
N CYS A 52 5.69 -17.72 3.70
CA CYS A 52 6.73 -18.12 2.78
C CYS A 52 8.08 -17.54 3.19
N LYS A 53 9.17 -18.29 2.91
CA LYS A 53 10.54 -17.88 3.27
C LYS A 53 10.92 -16.53 2.69
N GLU A 54 10.50 -16.28 1.45
CA GLU A 54 10.84 -15.07 0.69
C GLU A 54 10.19 -13.82 1.27
N LYS A 55 9.13 -14.01 2.04
CA LYS A 55 8.42 -12.90 2.67
C LYS A 55 8.94 -12.66 4.07
N VAL A 56 9.64 -11.56 4.26
CA VAL A 56 10.09 -11.13 5.59
C VAL A 56 8.92 -10.43 6.27
N TYR A 57 8.49 -10.94 7.41
CA TYR A 57 7.33 -10.42 8.14
C TYR A 57 7.47 -8.92 8.44
N ALA A 58 6.41 -8.16 8.12
CA ALA A 58 6.33 -6.71 8.32
C ALA A 58 7.42 -5.89 7.60
N ARG A 59 8.16 -6.50 6.66
CA ARG A 59 9.27 -5.84 5.94
C ARG A 59 9.26 -6.14 4.45
N THR A 60 8.10 -6.48 3.89
CA THR A 60 7.97 -6.84 2.48
C THR A 60 6.85 -6.05 1.83
N ALA A 61 7.14 -5.39 0.70
CA ALA A 61 6.14 -4.73 -0.12
C ALA A 61 5.24 -5.77 -0.81
N ILE A 62 4.00 -5.39 -1.07
CA ILE A 62 3.05 -6.28 -1.74
C ILE A 62 3.45 -6.49 -3.21
N PRO A 63 3.03 -7.61 -3.83
CA PRO A 63 3.32 -7.85 -5.25
C PRO A 63 2.70 -6.80 -6.17
N THR A 64 3.31 -6.61 -7.34
CA THR A 64 2.69 -5.81 -8.41
C THR A 64 1.39 -6.47 -8.87
N GLY A 65 0.48 -5.67 -9.37
CA GLY A 65 -0.81 -6.15 -9.86
C GLY A 65 -1.88 -5.10 -9.76
N THR A 66 -3.09 -5.48 -10.13
CA THR A 66 -4.27 -4.62 -10.01
C THR A 66 -5.20 -5.19 -8.93
N TYR A 67 -5.54 -4.36 -7.98
CA TYR A 67 -6.33 -4.75 -6.82
C TYR A 67 -7.59 -3.91 -6.69
N LYS A 68 -8.69 -4.54 -6.29
CA LYS A 68 -9.91 -3.83 -5.92
C LYS A 68 -9.68 -3.14 -4.57
N LEU A 69 -10.16 -1.90 -4.44
CA LEU A 69 -10.04 -1.10 -3.23
C LEU A 69 -11.41 -0.72 -2.72
N THR A 70 -11.64 -0.96 -1.43
CA THR A 70 -12.88 -0.54 -0.76
C THR A 70 -12.53 0.10 0.59
N LEU A 71 -13.49 0.80 1.18
CA LEU A 71 -13.32 1.38 2.52
C LEU A 71 -13.88 0.39 3.54
N GLU A 72 -13.00 -0.18 4.36
CA GLU A 72 -13.36 -1.19 5.34
C GLU A 72 -12.93 -0.77 6.74
N TYR A 73 -13.72 -1.17 7.75
CA TYR A 73 -13.37 -0.86 9.13
C TYR A 73 -12.07 -1.55 9.55
N SER A 74 -11.16 -0.76 10.13
CA SER A 74 -9.89 -1.25 10.66
C SER A 74 -9.89 -1.15 12.19
N PRO A 75 -9.78 -2.28 12.91
CA PRO A 75 -9.66 -2.25 14.37
C PRO A 75 -8.44 -1.47 14.85
N LYS A 76 -7.34 -1.52 14.09
CA LYS A 76 -6.10 -0.80 14.42
C LYS A 76 -6.29 0.72 14.39
N PHE A 77 -6.94 1.21 13.34
CA PHE A 77 -7.16 2.65 13.17
C PHE A 77 -8.49 3.14 13.74
N LYS A 78 -9.37 2.21 14.13
CA LYS A 78 -10.70 2.50 14.71
C LYS A 78 -11.56 3.36 13.79
N ARG A 79 -11.46 3.11 12.48
CA ARG A 79 -12.22 3.81 11.44
C ARG A 79 -12.16 3.03 10.15
N LYS A 80 -12.97 3.42 9.16
CA LYS A 80 -12.87 2.85 7.81
C LYS A 80 -11.58 3.34 7.15
N MET A 81 -10.89 2.41 6.50
CA MET A 81 -9.62 2.65 5.82
C MET A 81 -9.65 2.05 4.41
N PRO A 82 -8.89 2.63 3.46
CA PRO A 82 -8.75 2.03 2.13
C PRO A 82 -8.09 0.66 2.25
N TYR A 83 -8.79 -0.37 1.79
CA TYR A 83 -8.40 -1.77 1.90
C TYR A 83 -8.24 -2.39 0.52
N LEU A 84 -7.10 -3.04 0.27
CA LEU A 84 -6.81 -3.76 -0.97
C LEU A 84 -7.22 -5.22 -0.84
N HIS A 85 -8.03 -5.69 -1.81
CA HIS A 85 -8.54 -7.05 -1.83
C HIS A 85 -7.70 -7.99 -2.68
N GLY A 86 -7.59 -9.23 -2.25
CA GLY A 86 -6.98 -10.29 -3.05
C GLY A 86 -5.49 -10.16 -3.26
N VAL A 87 -4.78 -9.51 -2.36
CA VAL A 87 -3.33 -9.33 -2.47
C VAL A 87 -2.64 -10.68 -2.16
N PRO A 88 -1.91 -11.28 -3.14
CA PRO A 88 -1.22 -12.53 -2.88
C PRO A 88 -0.25 -12.41 -1.71
N HIS A 89 -0.20 -13.42 -0.84
CA HIS A 89 0.68 -13.50 0.33
C HIS A 89 0.35 -12.57 1.49
N PHE A 90 -0.66 -11.70 1.38
CA PHE A 90 -0.96 -10.70 2.39
C PHE A 90 -2.44 -10.69 2.78
N LEU A 91 -2.71 -10.25 4.00
CA LEU A 91 -4.03 -9.92 4.51
C LEU A 91 -3.96 -8.56 5.18
N GLY A 92 -5.05 -7.81 5.12
CA GLY A 92 -5.16 -6.54 5.82
C GLY A 92 -4.32 -5.43 5.26
N ILE A 93 -4.08 -5.42 3.95
CA ILE A 93 -3.31 -4.36 3.30
C ILE A 93 -4.16 -3.11 3.17
N LEU A 94 -3.66 -2.03 3.74
CA LEU A 94 -4.32 -0.72 3.76
C LEU A 94 -3.44 0.34 3.11
N ILE A 95 -4.07 1.43 2.71
CA ILE A 95 -3.38 2.70 2.46
C ILE A 95 -3.57 3.52 3.73
N HIS A 96 -2.47 4.01 4.33
CA HIS A 96 -2.58 4.79 5.55
C HIS A 96 -1.49 5.85 5.66
N TRP A 97 -1.44 6.52 6.81
CA TRP A 97 -0.42 7.53 7.10
C TRP A 97 0.74 6.93 7.87
N GLY A 98 1.89 7.60 7.82
CA GLY A 98 3.12 7.21 8.50
C GLY A 98 4.28 8.08 8.04
N ASN A 99 5.49 7.71 8.38
CA ASN A 99 6.68 8.48 8.04
C ASN A 99 7.70 7.69 7.22
N THR A 100 8.01 6.47 7.64
CA THR A 100 9.04 5.63 7.02
C THR A 100 8.49 4.23 6.73
N GLU A 101 9.33 3.39 6.09
CA GLU A 101 9.02 1.99 5.83
C GLU A 101 8.71 1.20 7.11
N ASP A 102 9.20 1.65 8.26
CA ASP A 102 8.91 1.00 9.55
C ASP A 102 7.42 1.05 9.90
N ASP A 103 6.69 2.00 9.35
CA ASP A 103 5.25 2.14 9.56
C ASP A 103 4.43 1.31 8.56
N SER A 104 5.07 0.72 7.54
CA SER A 104 4.38 0.07 6.43
C SER A 104 3.80 -1.30 6.79
N GLY A 105 4.64 -2.24 7.20
CA GLY A 105 4.19 -3.62 7.41
C GLY A 105 3.54 -4.24 6.19
N GLY A 106 3.97 -3.83 4.98
CA GLY A 106 3.37 -4.22 3.72
C GLY A 106 2.33 -3.23 3.19
N CYS A 107 1.81 -2.35 4.04
CA CYS A 107 0.85 -1.32 3.63
C CYS A 107 1.50 -0.20 2.83
N ILE A 108 0.67 0.57 2.15
CA ILE A 108 1.10 1.71 1.34
C ILE A 108 0.92 2.98 2.16
N ILE A 109 2.00 3.72 2.38
CA ILE A 109 1.97 4.98 3.13
C ILE A 109 2.05 6.14 2.16
N VAL A 110 1.09 7.05 2.25
CA VAL A 110 0.99 8.23 1.38
C VAL A 110 1.62 9.45 2.06
N GLY A 111 2.12 10.39 1.25
CA GLY A 111 2.72 11.61 1.74
C GLY A 111 3.51 12.32 0.66
N GLU A 112 4.46 13.15 1.08
CA GLU A 112 5.36 13.86 0.19
C GLU A 112 6.80 13.39 0.44
N ASN A 113 7.47 12.89 -0.59
CA ASN A 113 8.87 12.46 -0.50
C ASN A 113 9.82 13.60 -0.84
N SER A 114 9.84 14.62 -0.01
CA SER A 114 10.77 15.75 -0.12
C SER A 114 12.00 15.57 0.77
N VAL A 115 12.02 14.53 1.60
CA VAL A 115 13.14 14.16 2.46
C VAL A 115 13.50 12.71 2.17
N LYS A 116 14.80 12.45 1.99
CA LYS A 116 15.28 11.10 1.67
C LYS A 116 14.84 10.07 2.72
N GLY A 117 14.30 8.96 2.24
CA GLY A 117 13.95 7.81 3.09
C GLY A 117 12.69 7.96 3.92
N LYS A 118 11.88 9.00 3.68
CA LYS A 118 10.61 9.16 4.37
C LYS A 118 9.62 9.99 3.57
N VAL A 119 8.38 10.01 4.04
CA VAL A 119 7.35 10.92 3.53
C VAL A 119 6.94 11.86 4.67
N ILE A 120 6.55 13.08 4.30
CA ILE A 120 6.06 14.10 5.22
C ILE A 120 4.64 14.49 4.83
N ASN A 121 3.97 15.25 5.69
CA ASN A 121 2.58 15.69 5.49
C ASN A 121 1.62 14.52 5.21
N SER A 122 1.93 13.36 5.76
CA SER A 122 1.23 12.12 5.46
C SER A 122 -0.23 12.15 5.90
N ARG A 123 -0.53 12.66 7.09
CA ARG A 123 -1.91 12.74 7.57
C ARG A 123 -2.77 13.67 6.71
N ALA A 124 -2.23 14.82 6.32
CA ALA A 124 -2.94 15.76 5.45
C ALA A 124 -3.17 15.14 4.06
N THR A 125 -2.16 14.47 3.53
CA THR A 125 -2.25 13.76 2.24
C THR A 125 -3.29 12.65 2.31
N PHE A 126 -3.27 11.85 3.36
CA PHE A 126 -4.25 10.79 3.57
C PHE A 126 -5.68 11.34 3.67
N LYS A 127 -5.86 12.42 4.39
CA LYS A 127 -7.18 13.06 4.54
C LYS A 127 -7.75 13.48 3.18
N LYS A 128 -6.92 14.06 2.32
CA LYS A 128 -7.33 14.45 0.96
C LYS A 128 -7.67 13.24 0.12
N LEU A 129 -6.85 12.20 0.17
CA LEU A 129 -7.08 10.96 -0.56
C LEU A 129 -8.40 10.32 -0.10
N TYR A 130 -8.60 10.18 1.19
CA TYR A 130 -9.80 9.56 1.75
C TYR A 130 -11.07 10.29 1.30
N ALA A 131 -11.05 11.63 1.32
CA ALA A 131 -12.19 12.43 0.88
C ALA A 131 -12.57 12.16 -0.58
N LEU A 132 -11.57 11.88 -1.44
CA LEU A 132 -11.81 11.52 -2.83
C LEU A 132 -12.37 10.09 -2.96
N LEU A 133 -11.80 9.15 -2.20
CA LEU A 133 -12.20 7.75 -2.25
C LEU A 133 -13.62 7.51 -1.74
N GLU A 134 -14.04 8.21 -0.70
CA GLU A 134 -15.35 7.97 -0.10
C GLU A 134 -16.53 8.38 -1.00
N LYS A 135 -16.26 9.15 -2.06
CA LYS A 135 -17.26 9.55 -3.06
C LYS A 135 -17.42 8.54 -4.19
N GLU A 136 -16.55 7.54 -4.25
CA GLU A 136 -16.49 6.59 -5.36
C GLU A 136 -16.99 5.22 -4.93
N LYS A 137 -17.55 4.45 -5.89
CA LYS A 137 -18.06 3.10 -5.65
C LYS A 137 -17.13 2.02 -6.16
N ASP A 138 -16.55 2.24 -7.34
CA ASP A 138 -15.68 1.26 -7.99
C ASP A 138 -14.27 1.82 -8.08
N ILE A 139 -13.40 1.36 -7.19
CA ILE A 139 -12.03 1.84 -7.11
C ILE A 139 -11.10 0.65 -7.32
N THR A 140 -10.11 0.85 -8.20
CA THR A 140 -9.01 -0.10 -8.40
C THR A 140 -7.69 0.63 -8.22
N ILE A 141 -6.66 -0.12 -7.85
CA ILE A 141 -5.28 0.37 -7.80
C ILE A 141 -4.39 -0.58 -8.57
N GLU A 142 -3.64 -0.04 -9.52
CA GLU A 142 -2.61 -0.77 -10.26
C GLU A 142 -1.24 -0.40 -9.69
N ILE A 143 -0.47 -1.43 -9.33
CA ILE A 143 0.88 -1.25 -8.77
C ILE A 143 1.89 -1.87 -9.74
N TYR A 144 2.86 -1.06 -10.15
CA TYR A 144 3.85 -1.50 -11.15
C TYR A 144 5.23 -0.86 -10.99
#